data_bb5300798be96d78cd1a4014dc430a32
#
_entry.id   bb5300798be96d78cd1a4014dc430a32
#
_cell.length_a   1.000
_cell.length_b   1.000
_cell.length_c   1.000
_cell.angle_alpha   90.00
_cell.angle_beta   90.00
_cell.angle_gamma   90.00
#
_symmetry.space_group_name_H-M   'P 1'
#
loop_
_entity.id
_entity.type
_entity.pdbx_description
1 polymer ?
#
loop_
_entity_poly.entity_id
_entity_poly.type
_entity_poly.pdbx_seq_one_letter_code
_entity_poly.pdbx_strand_id
1 'polypeptide(L)'
;MFLKNLLAKPNLISFYKLENRYYALNEQYKKNTLIYSETKEFENKKDLEKYIKETSEENPQTYISTFITSQNQGAVPSCNKQKYKELGIEIDNVKLTCVNNKYSFYTTIYELMETKKAYPFADFIYPAFALIDINTTIRTNVLYILPTKEYSYILIYSDKIPVFSDIFENVEETIEEEVEEFDDIDIVEDFDDTLDENIENIEDIDDNEEENSIENLDMEYKVFNHIKDALKEYYENGGDFIEKIFIFDTIGLQENITDTIKDEIFIEAKLEKIDILKTLNTISRKNV
;
A
#
# COMPACT_ATOMS: atom_id res chain seq x y z
N MET A 1 -25.29 16.08 -29.29
CA MET A 1 -24.68 15.42 -28.12
C MET A 1 -23.78 14.25 -28.52
N PHE A 2 -24.15 13.40 -29.46
CA PHE A 2 -23.37 12.21 -29.90
C PHE A 2 -21.96 12.50 -30.46
N LEU A 3 -21.76 13.58 -31.20
CA LEU A 3 -20.45 13.91 -31.81
C LEU A 3 -19.40 14.42 -30.80
N LYS A 4 -19.81 14.99 -29.66
CA LYS A 4 -18.87 15.40 -28.60
C LYS A 4 -18.23 14.19 -27.92
N ASN A 5 -18.98 13.10 -27.71
CA ASN A 5 -18.46 11.89 -27.08
C ASN A 5 -17.46 11.11 -27.96
N LEU A 6 -17.56 11.21 -29.31
CA LEU A 6 -16.62 10.57 -30.23
C LEU A 6 -15.24 11.24 -30.28
N LEU A 7 -15.15 12.49 -29.83
CA LEU A 7 -13.92 13.28 -29.78
C LEU A 7 -13.38 13.48 -28.36
N ALA A 8 -14.11 13.03 -27.35
CA ALA A 8 -13.66 13.11 -25.97
C ALA A 8 -12.44 12.21 -25.77
N LYS A 9 -11.46 12.73 -25.05
CA LYS A 9 -10.23 12.01 -24.71
C LYS A 9 -10.47 11.33 -23.38
N PRO A 10 -10.13 10.05 -23.22
CA PRO A 10 -10.27 9.41 -21.92
C PRO A 10 -9.45 10.18 -20.87
N ASN A 11 -10.11 10.50 -19.80
CA ASN A 11 -9.56 11.15 -18.62
C ASN A 11 -9.58 10.16 -17.47
N LEU A 12 -8.46 9.96 -16.81
CA LEU A 12 -8.31 9.03 -15.69
C LEU A 12 -8.01 9.83 -14.42
N ILE A 13 -8.83 9.64 -13.41
CA ILE A 13 -8.59 10.18 -12.08
C ILE A 13 -8.39 9.01 -11.14
N SER A 14 -7.18 8.86 -10.63
CA SER A 14 -6.92 7.98 -9.49
C SER A 14 -6.87 8.77 -8.21
N PHE A 15 -7.31 8.18 -7.11
CA PHE A 15 -7.17 8.79 -5.80
C PHE A 15 -6.97 7.73 -4.72
N TYR A 16 -6.38 8.17 -3.60
CA TYR A 16 -6.34 7.41 -2.36
C TYR A 16 -6.35 8.35 -1.16
N LYS A 17 -6.67 7.80 0.00
CA LYS A 17 -6.59 8.48 1.28
C LYS A 17 -5.29 8.05 1.98
N LEU A 18 -4.55 9.02 2.49
CA LEU A 18 -3.43 8.81 3.38
C LEU A 18 -3.66 9.66 4.63
N GLU A 19 -3.74 9.03 5.79
CA GLU A 19 -4.12 9.68 7.03
C GLU A 19 -5.45 10.44 6.91
N ASN A 20 -5.42 11.77 7.09
CA ASN A 20 -6.61 12.62 6.98
C ASN A 20 -6.71 13.37 5.65
N ARG A 21 -5.79 13.12 4.70
CA ARG A 21 -5.72 13.81 3.40
C ARG A 21 -6.05 12.89 2.25
N TYR A 22 -6.44 13.48 1.14
CA TYR A 22 -6.71 12.78 -0.11
C TYR A 22 -5.76 13.27 -1.18
N TYR A 23 -5.21 12.33 -1.92
CA TYR A 23 -4.33 12.58 -3.05
C TYR A 23 -5.00 12.10 -4.32
N ALA A 24 -4.96 12.91 -5.39
CA ALA A 24 -5.51 12.53 -6.67
C ALA A 24 -4.58 12.90 -7.82
N LEU A 25 -4.53 12.04 -8.83
CA LEU A 25 -3.83 12.27 -10.09
C LEU A 25 -4.84 12.25 -11.22
N ASN A 26 -4.90 13.33 -11.98
CA ASN A 26 -5.72 13.46 -13.17
C ASN A 26 -4.84 13.41 -14.42
N GLU A 27 -5.08 12.44 -15.28
CA GLU A 27 -4.33 12.24 -16.53
C GLU A 27 -5.27 12.15 -17.73
N GLN A 28 -4.96 12.88 -18.79
CA GLN A 28 -5.67 12.79 -20.05
C GLN A 28 -4.78 12.18 -21.13
N TYR A 29 -5.38 11.31 -21.94
CA TYR A 29 -4.68 10.63 -23.00
C TYR A 29 -5.31 10.93 -24.36
N LYS A 30 -4.47 11.13 -25.39
CA LYS A 30 -4.88 11.16 -26.80
C LYS A 30 -4.25 9.96 -27.50
N LYS A 31 -5.07 8.98 -27.87
CA LYS A 31 -4.61 7.64 -28.24
C LYS A 31 -3.80 7.06 -27.06
N ASN A 32 -2.49 6.83 -27.23
CA ASN A 32 -1.63 6.32 -26.17
C ASN A 32 -0.66 7.38 -25.57
N THR A 33 -0.80 8.64 -25.98
CA THR A 33 0.10 9.72 -25.53
C THR A 33 -0.56 10.48 -24.40
N LEU A 34 0.15 10.62 -23.27
CA LEU A 34 -0.22 11.49 -22.19
C LEU A 34 -0.13 12.95 -22.66
N ILE A 35 -1.22 13.71 -22.50
CA ILE A 35 -1.31 15.11 -22.94
C ILE A 35 -1.54 16.09 -21.79
N TYR A 36 -1.95 15.58 -20.65
CA TYR A 36 -2.15 16.35 -19.43
C TYR A 36 -1.94 15.45 -18.21
N SER A 37 -1.31 15.97 -17.17
CA SER A 37 -1.13 15.31 -15.89
C SER A 37 -1.09 16.37 -14.78
N GLU A 38 -1.89 16.19 -13.75
CA GLU A 38 -1.95 17.07 -12.59
C GLU A 38 -2.18 16.24 -11.33
N THR A 39 -1.34 16.44 -10.32
CA THR A 39 -1.53 15.87 -8.98
C THR A 39 -2.10 16.96 -8.06
N LYS A 40 -3.09 16.58 -7.25
CA LYS A 40 -3.72 17.45 -6.24
C LYS A 40 -3.82 16.74 -4.91
N GLU A 41 -3.74 17.55 -3.87
CA GLU A 41 -3.97 17.17 -2.49
C GLU A 41 -5.22 17.89 -1.98
N PHE A 42 -6.01 17.20 -1.15
CA PHE A 42 -7.25 17.71 -0.58
C PHE A 42 -7.28 17.41 0.91
N GLU A 43 -7.62 18.39 1.71
CA GLU A 43 -7.72 18.22 3.17
C GLU A 43 -8.92 17.37 3.60
N ASN A 44 -9.94 17.29 2.76
CA ASN A 44 -11.14 16.53 3.09
C ASN A 44 -11.81 15.93 1.84
N LYS A 45 -12.68 14.96 2.08
CA LYS A 45 -13.41 14.23 1.05
C LYS A 45 -14.31 15.12 0.19
N LYS A 46 -14.92 16.18 0.77
CA LYS A 46 -15.87 17.04 0.04
C LYS A 46 -15.18 17.82 -1.07
N ASP A 47 -13.94 18.26 -0.84
CA ASP A 47 -13.15 18.98 -1.83
C ASP A 47 -12.72 18.06 -2.96
N LEU A 48 -12.33 16.80 -2.64
CA LEU A 48 -12.09 15.77 -3.64
C LEU A 48 -13.35 15.49 -4.48
N GLU A 49 -14.52 15.31 -3.85
CA GLU A 49 -15.78 15.06 -4.55
C GLU A 49 -16.16 16.22 -5.48
N LYS A 50 -15.97 17.44 -5.02
CA LYS A 50 -16.20 18.65 -5.83
C LYS A 50 -15.29 18.67 -7.05
N TYR A 51 -14.00 18.45 -6.86
CA TYR A 51 -13.01 18.39 -7.94
C TYR A 51 -13.34 17.32 -8.98
N ILE A 52 -13.67 16.11 -8.52
CA ILE A 52 -14.04 14.99 -9.41
C ILE A 52 -15.30 15.35 -10.21
N LYS A 53 -16.31 15.94 -9.57
CA LYS A 53 -17.55 16.35 -10.23
C LYS A 53 -17.29 17.39 -11.32
N GLU A 54 -16.57 18.46 -10.98
CA GLU A 54 -16.24 19.55 -11.93
C GLU A 54 -15.45 18.98 -13.13
N THR A 55 -14.44 18.15 -12.89
CA THR A 55 -13.63 17.53 -13.94
C THR A 55 -14.46 16.58 -14.82
N SER A 56 -15.41 15.85 -14.24
CA SER A 56 -16.29 14.93 -14.98
C SER A 56 -17.34 15.68 -15.82
N GLU A 57 -17.79 16.84 -15.36
CA GLU A 57 -18.69 17.71 -16.12
C GLU A 57 -17.97 18.32 -17.35
N GLU A 58 -16.69 18.68 -17.19
CA GLU A 58 -15.86 19.19 -18.28
C GLU A 58 -15.48 18.08 -19.30
N ASN A 59 -15.22 16.89 -18.80
CA ASN A 59 -14.87 15.72 -19.62
C ASN A 59 -15.76 14.50 -19.30
N PRO A 60 -16.81 14.25 -20.09
CA PRO A 60 -17.74 13.15 -19.85
C PRO A 60 -17.14 11.73 -19.97
N GLN A 61 -15.91 11.60 -20.50
CA GLN A 61 -15.16 10.33 -20.51
C GLN A 61 -14.13 10.27 -19.39
N THR A 62 -14.49 10.74 -18.20
CA THR A 62 -13.68 10.60 -16.99
C THR A 62 -13.99 9.27 -16.31
N TYR A 63 -12.93 8.53 -15.98
CA TYR A 63 -12.99 7.29 -15.22
C TYR A 63 -12.21 7.46 -13.92
N ILE A 64 -12.81 7.03 -12.83
CA ILE A 64 -12.30 7.28 -11.49
C ILE A 64 -11.92 5.97 -10.83
N SER A 65 -10.73 5.90 -10.26
CA SER A 65 -10.20 4.68 -9.66
C SER A 65 -9.59 4.91 -8.28
N THR A 66 -9.71 3.89 -7.43
CA THR A 66 -9.07 3.79 -6.12
C THR A 66 -8.72 2.32 -5.83
N PHE A 67 -8.14 2.05 -4.67
CA PHE A 67 -7.87 0.69 -4.21
C PHE A 67 -8.39 0.45 -2.79
N ILE A 68 -8.48 -0.81 -2.41
CA ILE A 68 -8.95 -1.24 -1.09
C ILE A 68 -7.76 -1.37 -0.16
N THR A 69 -7.83 -0.70 0.99
CA THR A 69 -6.90 -0.83 2.10
C THR A 69 -7.54 -1.66 3.21
N SER A 70 -7.47 -2.99 3.11
CA SER A 70 -8.01 -3.91 4.13
C SER A 70 -7.31 -5.25 4.10
N GLN A 71 -7.53 -6.07 5.12
CA GLN A 71 -7.00 -7.44 5.22
C GLN A 71 -7.80 -8.46 4.40
N ASN A 72 -9.03 -8.15 4.01
CA ASN A 72 -9.94 -9.14 3.42
C ASN A 72 -9.77 -9.25 1.90
N GLN A 73 -8.54 -9.45 1.46
CA GLN A 73 -8.17 -9.64 0.06
C GLN A 73 -6.98 -10.59 -0.08
N GLY A 74 -6.72 -11.10 -1.27
CA GLY A 74 -5.61 -12.03 -1.49
C GLY A 74 -5.44 -12.43 -2.94
N ALA A 75 -4.50 -13.36 -3.17
CA ALA A 75 -4.21 -13.94 -4.46
C ALA A 75 -4.48 -15.46 -4.48
N VAL A 76 -4.87 -15.98 -5.64
CA VAL A 76 -5.11 -17.40 -5.86
C VAL A 76 -4.41 -17.85 -7.12
N PRO A 77 -3.61 -18.93 -7.10
CA PRO A 77 -2.86 -19.42 -8.26
C PRO A 77 -3.76 -20.12 -9.30
N SER A 78 -4.97 -19.64 -9.49
CA SER A 78 -5.94 -20.21 -10.42
C SER A 78 -7.06 -19.22 -10.78
N CYS A 79 -7.73 -19.48 -11.89
CA CYS A 79 -9.02 -18.87 -12.24
C CYS A 79 -10.17 -19.89 -12.20
N ASN A 80 -9.93 -21.09 -11.67
CA ASN A 80 -10.94 -22.17 -11.63
C ASN A 80 -11.73 -22.14 -10.32
N LYS A 81 -13.06 -22.13 -10.42
CA LYS A 81 -13.99 -22.12 -9.28
C LYS A 81 -13.79 -23.30 -8.32
N GLN A 82 -13.43 -24.47 -8.84
CA GLN A 82 -13.19 -25.65 -8.01
C GLN A 82 -11.96 -25.43 -7.13
N LYS A 83 -10.89 -24.84 -7.69
CA LYS A 83 -9.65 -24.56 -6.96
C LYS A 83 -9.87 -23.56 -5.82
N TYR A 84 -10.76 -22.58 -5.99
CA TYR A 84 -11.10 -21.64 -4.92
C TYR A 84 -11.73 -22.35 -3.72
N LYS A 85 -12.63 -23.32 -3.96
CA LYS A 85 -13.24 -24.14 -2.88
C LYS A 85 -12.21 -25.00 -2.15
N GLU A 86 -11.26 -25.60 -2.89
CA GLU A 86 -10.18 -26.38 -2.29
C GLU A 86 -9.27 -25.54 -1.37
N LEU A 87 -9.15 -24.24 -1.66
CA LEU A 87 -8.42 -23.25 -0.85
C LEU A 87 -9.27 -22.59 0.25
N GLY A 88 -10.50 -23.06 0.47
CA GLY A 88 -11.38 -22.54 1.50
C GLY A 88 -12.01 -21.16 1.18
N ILE A 89 -11.92 -20.70 -0.07
CA ILE A 89 -12.46 -19.40 -0.48
C ILE A 89 -13.94 -19.56 -0.79
N GLU A 90 -14.78 -18.88 -0.02
CA GLU A 90 -16.22 -18.80 -0.24
C GLU A 90 -16.56 -17.87 -1.41
N ILE A 91 -16.75 -18.46 -2.59
CA ILE A 91 -16.91 -17.73 -3.88
C ILE A 91 -18.06 -16.72 -3.82
N ASP A 92 -19.11 -17.00 -3.06
CA ASP A 92 -20.29 -16.15 -2.97
C ASP A 92 -20.02 -14.88 -2.13
N ASN A 93 -18.96 -14.88 -1.32
CA ASN A 93 -18.57 -13.78 -0.44
C ASN A 93 -17.43 -12.92 -0.99
N VAL A 94 -16.86 -13.29 -2.17
CA VAL A 94 -15.73 -12.59 -2.74
C VAL A 94 -15.96 -12.16 -4.18
N LYS A 95 -15.38 -11.03 -4.56
CA LYS A 95 -15.20 -10.61 -5.94
C LYS A 95 -13.84 -11.10 -6.42
N LEU A 96 -13.87 -11.92 -7.46
CA LEU A 96 -12.68 -12.47 -8.09
C LEU A 96 -12.37 -11.74 -9.40
N THR A 97 -11.11 -11.37 -9.58
CA THR A 97 -10.58 -10.79 -10.83
C THR A 97 -9.51 -11.70 -11.38
N CYS A 98 -9.84 -12.42 -12.45
CA CYS A 98 -8.91 -13.33 -13.11
C CYS A 98 -7.93 -12.58 -14.02
N VAL A 99 -6.64 -12.85 -13.87
CA VAL A 99 -5.55 -12.23 -14.64
C VAL A 99 -5.03 -13.25 -15.68
N ASN A 100 -5.15 -12.89 -16.95
CA ASN A 100 -4.67 -13.67 -18.10
C ASN A 100 -5.09 -15.16 -18.09
N ASN A 101 -6.24 -15.49 -17.50
CA ASN A 101 -6.72 -16.88 -17.29
C ASN A 101 -5.74 -17.79 -16.51
N LYS A 102 -4.86 -17.22 -15.69
CA LYS A 102 -3.84 -18.00 -14.96
C LYS A 102 -4.04 -17.98 -13.44
N TYR A 103 -4.29 -16.83 -12.88
CA TYR A 103 -4.48 -16.60 -11.44
C TYR A 103 -5.49 -15.50 -11.21
N SER A 104 -5.90 -15.31 -9.98
CA SER A 104 -6.87 -14.28 -9.61
C SER A 104 -6.48 -13.56 -8.34
N PHE A 105 -6.93 -12.32 -8.27
CA PHE A 105 -7.01 -11.59 -7.02
C PHE A 105 -8.46 -11.57 -6.54
N TYR A 106 -8.65 -11.61 -5.23
CA TYR A 106 -9.97 -11.49 -4.63
C TYR A 106 -10.00 -10.38 -3.57
N THR A 107 -11.16 -9.86 -3.36
CA THR A 107 -11.53 -9.07 -2.18
C THR A 107 -12.92 -9.49 -1.74
N THR A 108 -13.24 -9.36 -0.45
CA THR A 108 -14.59 -9.66 -0.01
C THR A 108 -15.60 -8.67 -0.58
N ILE A 109 -16.81 -9.15 -0.83
CA ILE A 109 -17.91 -8.29 -1.29
C ILE A 109 -18.21 -7.22 -0.26
N TYR A 110 -18.06 -7.52 1.02
CA TYR A 110 -18.23 -6.56 2.11
C TYR A 110 -17.30 -5.36 1.93
N GLU A 111 -15.97 -5.57 1.80
CA GLU A 111 -14.99 -4.50 1.61
C GLU A 111 -15.25 -3.68 0.35
N LEU A 112 -15.60 -4.36 -0.73
CA LEU A 112 -15.96 -3.68 -1.98
C LEU A 112 -17.19 -2.78 -1.80
N MET A 113 -18.20 -3.24 -1.08
CA MET A 113 -19.43 -2.47 -0.81
C MET A 113 -19.17 -1.28 0.12
N GLU A 114 -18.39 -1.45 1.19
CA GLU A 114 -18.00 -0.35 2.08
C GLU A 114 -17.16 0.69 1.34
N THR A 115 -16.19 0.28 0.53
CA THR A 115 -15.42 1.19 -0.31
C THR A 115 -16.31 1.93 -1.31
N LYS A 116 -17.24 1.22 -1.96
CA LYS A 116 -18.19 1.83 -2.90
C LYS A 116 -19.19 2.76 -2.23
N LYS A 117 -19.60 2.47 -1.01
CA LYS A 117 -20.43 3.36 -0.18
C LYS A 117 -19.64 4.61 0.25
N ALA A 118 -18.38 4.43 0.64
CA ALA A 118 -17.51 5.54 0.94
C ALA A 118 -17.23 6.42 -0.31
N TYR A 119 -17.04 5.81 -1.48
CA TYR A 119 -16.70 6.49 -2.74
C TYR A 119 -17.64 6.09 -3.87
N PRO A 120 -18.92 6.55 -3.85
CA PRO A 120 -19.92 6.15 -4.85
C PRO A 120 -19.57 6.58 -6.28
N PHE A 121 -18.68 7.53 -6.43
CA PHE A 121 -18.19 8.05 -7.72
C PHE A 121 -17.06 7.20 -8.33
N ALA A 122 -16.41 6.30 -7.56
CA ALA A 122 -15.34 5.45 -8.11
C ALA A 122 -15.92 4.42 -9.10
N ASP A 123 -15.41 4.41 -10.33
CA ASP A 123 -15.76 3.44 -11.37
C ASP A 123 -15.02 2.12 -11.17
N PHE A 124 -13.74 2.21 -10.78
CA PHE A 124 -12.87 1.09 -10.55
C PHE A 124 -12.34 1.09 -9.12
N ILE A 125 -12.46 -0.06 -8.47
CA ILE A 125 -11.92 -0.31 -7.13
C ILE A 125 -11.05 -1.57 -7.23
N TYR A 126 -9.76 -1.42 -6.98
CA TYR A 126 -8.77 -2.49 -7.16
C TYR A 126 -8.34 -3.08 -5.81
N PRO A 127 -8.04 -4.39 -5.72
CA PRO A 127 -7.30 -4.92 -4.58
C PRO A 127 -5.85 -4.41 -4.60
N ALA A 128 -5.22 -4.26 -3.43
CA ALA A 128 -3.82 -3.82 -3.32
C ALA A 128 -2.86 -4.74 -4.08
N PHE A 129 -3.14 -6.05 -4.14
CA PHE A 129 -2.35 -7.01 -4.91
C PHE A 129 -2.30 -6.72 -6.41
N ALA A 130 -3.31 -6.04 -6.97
CA ALA A 130 -3.27 -5.61 -8.37
C ALA A 130 -2.23 -4.49 -8.60
N LEU A 131 -1.94 -3.67 -7.58
CA LEU A 131 -0.88 -2.66 -7.64
C LEU A 131 0.50 -3.32 -7.65
N ILE A 132 0.67 -4.39 -6.86
CA ILE A 132 1.91 -5.19 -6.90
C ILE A 132 2.06 -5.82 -8.29
N ASP A 133 1.05 -6.53 -8.78
CA ASP A 133 1.10 -7.30 -10.03
C ASP A 133 1.47 -6.45 -11.25
N ILE A 134 0.93 -5.24 -11.37
CA ILE A 134 1.20 -4.37 -12.51
C ILE A 134 2.63 -3.83 -12.54
N ASN A 135 3.25 -3.67 -11.35
CA ASN A 135 4.63 -3.20 -11.21
C ASN A 135 5.65 -4.34 -11.22
N THR A 136 5.18 -5.59 -11.13
CA THR A 136 6.04 -6.78 -11.09
C THR A 136 6.77 -7.00 -12.40
N THR A 137 8.10 -7.05 -12.37
CA THR A 137 8.98 -7.29 -13.52
C THR A 137 9.50 -8.72 -13.58
N ILE A 138 9.76 -9.34 -12.43
CA ILE A 138 10.23 -10.73 -12.27
C ILE A 138 9.12 -11.53 -11.59
N ARG A 139 8.87 -12.77 -12.03
CA ARG A 139 7.77 -13.60 -11.51
C ARG A 139 8.20 -15.04 -11.26
N THR A 140 9.45 -15.24 -10.84
CA THR A 140 9.97 -16.56 -10.53
C THR A 140 10.75 -16.48 -9.22
N ASN A 141 10.30 -17.22 -8.23
CA ASN A 141 10.91 -17.32 -6.90
C ASN A 141 11.22 -15.95 -6.27
N VAL A 142 10.25 -15.06 -6.26
CA VAL A 142 10.42 -13.69 -5.83
C VAL A 142 9.30 -13.27 -4.89
N LEU A 143 9.68 -12.54 -3.84
CA LEU A 143 8.76 -11.90 -2.91
C LEU A 143 8.65 -10.41 -3.25
N TYR A 144 7.42 -9.92 -3.32
CA TYR A 144 7.09 -8.50 -3.39
C TYR A 144 6.37 -8.08 -2.13
N ILE A 145 6.74 -6.94 -1.58
CA ILE A 145 6.02 -6.28 -0.50
C ILE A 145 5.64 -4.86 -0.91
N LEU A 146 4.40 -4.48 -0.63
CA LEU A 146 3.86 -3.13 -0.78
C LEU A 146 3.47 -2.63 0.61
N PRO A 147 4.36 -1.93 1.32
CA PRO A 147 4.02 -1.29 2.58
C PRO A 147 3.19 -0.04 2.33
N THR A 148 2.14 0.13 3.11
CA THR A 148 1.37 1.37 3.28
C THR A 148 1.42 1.76 4.75
N LYS A 149 0.87 2.91 5.15
CA LYS A 149 0.82 3.29 6.58
C LYS A 149 0.01 2.27 7.42
N GLU A 150 -1.06 1.70 6.87
CA GLU A 150 -1.98 0.82 7.61
C GLU A 150 -1.63 -0.66 7.48
N TYR A 151 -1.14 -1.09 6.31
CA TYR A 151 -0.91 -2.50 5.99
C TYR A 151 0.34 -2.70 5.13
N SER A 152 0.95 -3.87 5.29
CA SER A 152 1.96 -4.41 4.37
C SER A 152 1.37 -5.59 3.58
N TYR A 153 1.32 -5.46 2.26
CA TYR A 153 0.80 -6.51 1.37
C TYR A 153 1.96 -7.30 0.77
N ILE A 154 1.99 -8.61 1.00
CA ILE A 154 3.05 -9.50 0.52
C ILE A 154 2.52 -10.44 -0.55
N LEU A 155 3.26 -10.59 -1.63
CA LEU A 155 2.94 -11.46 -2.75
C LEU A 155 4.18 -12.22 -3.20
N ILE A 156 4.12 -13.56 -3.17
CA ILE A 156 5.21 -14.41 -3.67
C ILE A 156 4.80 -15.01 -5.00
N TYR A 157 5.70 -14.90 -5.97
CA TYR A 157 5.57 -15.53 -7.28
C TYR A 157 6.52 -16.73 -7.41
N SER A 158 5.98 -17.84 -7.92
CA SER A 158 6.73 -18.97 -8.48
C SER A 158 6.13 -19.31 -9.84
N ASP A 159 6.97 -19.66 -10.83
CA ASP A 159 6.53 -20.03 -12.19
C ASP A 159 5.54 -19.03 -12.83
N LYS A 160 5.72 -17.75 -12.58
CA LYS A 160 4.91 -16.63 -13.13
C LYS A 160 3.48 -16.52 -12.60
N ILE A 161 3.16 -17.22 -11.54
CA ILE A 161 1.87 -17.13 -10.85
C ILE A 161 2.10 -16.78 -9.38
N PRO A 162 1.20 -16.05 -8.73
CA PRO A 162 1.25 -15.84 -7.29
C PRO A 162 0.89 -17.13 -6.58
N VAL A 163 1.78 -17.61 -5.72
CA VAL A 163 1.61 -18.86 -4.97
C VAL A 163 1.33 -18.63 -3.49
N PHE A 164 1.64 -17.43 -2.99
CA PHE A 164 1.39 -17.02 -1.62
C PHE A 164 1.03 -15.54 -1.58
N SER A 165 0.11 -15.17 -0.71
CA SER A 165 -0.23 -13.78 -0.43
C SER A 165 -0.62 -13.63 1.04
N ASP A 166 -0.13 -12.58 1.67
CA ASP A 166 -0.44 -12.27 3.05
C ASP A 166 -0.53 -10.75 3.28
N ILE A 167 -1.15 -10.34 4.41
CA ILE A 167 -1.37 -8.95 4.76
C ILE A 167 -1.12 -8.78 6.26
N PHE A 168 -0.22 -7.89 6.60
CA PHE A 168 0.14 -7.55 7.97
C PHE A 168 -0.32 -6.14 8.31
N GLU A 169 -0.83 -5.94 9.51
CA GLU A 169 -1.14 -4.60 10.03
C GLU A 169 0.14 -3.88 10.47
N ASN A 170 0.20 -2.59 10.13
CA ASN A 170 1.29 -1.70 10.54
C ASN A 170 0.90 -0.82 11.75
N VAL A 171 -0.27 -1.08 12.35
CA VAL A 171 -0.77 -0.30 13.48
C VAL A 171 0.19 -0.45 14.67
N GLU A 172 0.47 0.64 15.35
CA GLU A 172 1.12 0.60 16.65
C GLU A 172 0.20 -0.16 17.63
N GLU A 173 0.70 -1.24 18.22
CA GLU A 173 0.12 -1.72 19.46
C GLU A 173 0.31 -0.57 20.47
N THR A 174 -0.74 0.20 20.73
CA THR A 174 -0.77 1.01 21.93
C THR A 174 -0.68 0.01 23.08
N ILE A 175 0.55 -0.17 23.58
CA ILE A 175 0.75 -0.80 24.88
C ILE A 175 0.01 0.15 25.84
N GLU A 176 -1.22 -0.21 26.19
CA GLU A 176 -1.81 0.31 27.41
C GLU A 176 -0.90 -0.23 28.51
N GLU A 177 0.15 0.55 28.83
CA GLU A 177 0.86 0.36 30.07
C GLU A 177 -0.20 0.52 31.16
N GLU A 178 -0.67 -0.61 31.71
CA GLU A 178 -1.22 -0.63 33.03
C GLU A 178 -0.11 -0.07 33.91
N VAL A 179 -0.17 1.24 34.17
CA VAL A 179 0.66 1.89 35.18
C VAL A 179 0.20 1.27 36.47
N GLU A 180 0.86 0.17 36.91
CA GLU A 180 0.83 -0.24 38.30
C GLU A 180 1.33 0.95 39.06
N GLU A 181 0.43 1.62 39.80
CA GLU A 181 0.77 2.65 40.77
C GLU A 181 1.77 2.03 41.75
N PHE A 182 3.05 2.28 41.50
CA PHE A 182 4.07 2.04 42.48
C PHE A 182 3.91 3.10 43.57
N ASP A 183 3.28 2.68 44.69
CA ASP A 183 3.25 3.43 45.95
C ASP A 183 4.64 3.86 46.34
N ASP A 184 4.75 5.17 46.56
CA ASP A 184 5.74 5.91 47.32
C ASP A 184 7.10 5.24 47.57
N ILE A 185 8.07 5.48 46.69
CA ILE A 185 9.50 5.38 47.03
C ILE A 185 9.94 6.77 47.48
N ASP A 186 10.17 6.92 48.80
CA ASP A 186 10.85 8.07 49.40
C ASP A 186 12.19 8.31 48.69
N ILE A 187 12.24 9.30 47.80
CA ILE A 187 13.49 9.77 47.17
C ILE A 187 14.19 10.65 48.24
N VAL A 188 15.26 10.12 48.80
CA VAL A 188 16.19 10.86 49.65
C VAL A 188 16.86 11.95 48.81
N GLU A 189 16.55 13.20 49.13
CA GLU A 189 17.29 14.38 48.66
C GLU A 189 18.72 14.34 49.15
N ASP A 190 19.68 14.03 48.28
CA ASP A 190 21.08 14.45 48.40
C ASP A 190 21.76 14.35 47.03
N PHE A 191 21.64 15.40 46.23
CA PHE A 191 22.56 15.63 45.10
C PHE A 191 23.10 17.06 45.20
N ASP A 192 24.38 17.11 45.53
CA ASP A 192 25.25 18.24 45.72
C ASP A 192 25.38 19.08 44.42
N ASP A 193 25.14 20.39 44.57
CA ASP A 193 25.35 21.43 43.58
C ASP A 193 26.82 21.50 43.15
N THR A 194 27.19 20.95 41.99
CA THR A 194 28.31 21.49 41.20
C THR A 194 28.32 20.88 39.78
N LEU A 195 27.68 21.51 38.82
CA LEU A 195 28.14 21.47 37.42
C LEU A 195 27.81 22.81 36.74
N ASP A 196 28.86 23.65 36.71
CA ASP A 196 28.92 24.90 35.97
C ASP A 196 28.70 24.72 34.45
N GLU A 197 27.91 25.64 33.94
CA GLU A 197 28.01 26.36 32.67
C GLU A 197 28.91 25.76 31.58
N ASN A 198 28.26 25.15 30.59
CA ASN A 198 28.58 25.28 29.14
C ASN A 198 27.59 24.50 28.28
N ILE A 199 26.36 25.00 28.16
CA ILE A 199 25.47 24.62 27.04
C ILE A 199 25.09 25.90 26.30
N GLU A 200 26.06 26.42 25.55
CA GLU A 200 25.78 27.33 24.46
C GLU A 200 25.74 26.52 23.17
N ASN A 201 24.69 26.71 22.39
CA ASN A 201 24.44 26.22 21.04
C ASN A 201 24.04 24.73 20.90
N ILE A 202 22.81 24.41 21.28
CA ILE A 202 22.01 23.47 20.52
C ILE A 202 21.24 24.36 19.54
N GLU A 203 21.71 24.43 18.30
CA GLU A 203 20.94 24.97 17.17
C GLU A 203 19.61 24.21 17.12
N ASP A 204 18.53 24.93 16.88
CA ASP A 204 17.17 24.40 16.76
C ASP A 204 17.16 23.21 15.81
N ILE A 205 17.22 22.00 16.34
CA ILE A 205 16.92 20.78 15.60
C ILE A 205 15.41 20.83 15.40
N ASP A 206 14.98 20.81 14.14
CA ASP A 206 13.57 20.87 13.79
C ASP A 206 12.89 19.62 14.33
N ASP A 207 12.11 19.73 15.40
CA ASP A 207 11.42 18.61 16.08
C ASP A 207 10.66 17.70 15.09
N ASN A 208 10.24 18.25 13.94
CA ASN A 208 9.58 17.50 12.88
C ASN A 208 10.51 16.54 12.11
N GLU A 209 11.83 16.80 12.04
CA GLU A 209 12.77 15.89 11.36
C GLU A 209 13.10 14.69 12.27
N GLU A 210 13.12 14.85 13.58
CA GLU A 210 13.35 13.75 14.52
C GLU A 210 12.13 12.82 14.60
N GLU A 211 10.90 13.35 14.72
CA GLU A 211 9.68 12.53 14.71
C GLU A 211 9.56 11.70 13.43
N ASN A 212 9.76 12.31 12.27
CA ASN A 212 9.73 11.59 10.98
C ASN A 212 10.83 10.50 10.89
N SER A 213 11.98 10.70 11.52
CA SER A 213 13.07 9.71 11.52
C SER A 213 12.73 8.50 12.39
N ILE A 214 12.07 8.68 13.51
CA ILE A 214 11.65 7.60 14.43
C ILE A 214 10.51 6.78 13.81
N GLU A 215 9.48 7.44 13.25
CA GLU A 215 8.39 6.76 12.54
C GLU A 215 8.91 5.89 11.37
N ASN A 216 9.88 6.40 10.62
CA ASN A 216 10.47 5.66 9.50
C ASN A 216 11.24 4.42 9.98
N LEU A 217 12.01 4.52 11.08
CA LEU A 217 12.74 3.38 11.65
C LEU A 217 11.78 2.30 12.17
N ASP A 218 10.70 2.68 12.83
CA ASP A 218 9.68 1.74 13.29
C ASP A 218 9.02 1.03 12.11
N MET A 219 8.70 1.76 11.06
CA MET A 219 8.10 1.19 9.84
C MET A 219 9.06 0.25 9.11
N GLU A 220 10.37 0.58 9.04
CA GLU A 220 11.38 -0.31 8.48
C GLU A 220 11.48 -1.63 9.25
N TYR A 221 11.45 -1.54 10.59
CA TYR A 221 11.46 -2.72 11.45
C TYR A 221 10.20 -3.59 11.25
N LYS A 222 9.02 -2.97 11.14
CA LYS A 222 7.77 -3.68 10.82
C LYS A 222 7.85 -4.37 9.45
N VAL A 223 8.26 -3.66 8.41
CA VAL A 223 8.42 -4.22 7.06
C VAL A 223 9.40 -5.40 7.06
N PHE A 224 10.53 -5.29 7.76
CA PHE A 224 11.50 -6.37 7.91
C PHE A 224 10.88 -7.61 8.58
N ASN A 225 10.18 -7.43 9.70
CA ASN A 225 9.53 -8.53 10.41
C ASN A 225 8.43 -9.19 9.57
N HIS A 226 7.61 -8.42 8.87
CA HIS A 226 6.58 -8.95 7.98
C HIS A 226 7.17 -9.81 6.85
N ILE A 227 8.29 -9.40 6.26
CA ILE A 227 9.03 -10.20 5.28
C ILE A 227 9.48 -11.52 5.91
N LYS A 228 10.06 -11.46 7.11
CA LYS A 228 10.56 -12.64 7.83
C LYS A 228 9.43 -13.62 8.16
N ASP A 229 8.31 -13.13 8.66
CA ASP A 229 7.15 -13.94 9.03
C ASP A 229 6.49 -14.57 7.80
N ALA A 230 6.32 -13.80 6.72
CA ALA A 230 5.80 -14.32 5.45
C ALA A 230 6.71 -15.40 4.84
N LEU A 231 8.03 -15.21 4.86
CA LEU A 231 8.98 -16.22 4.39
C LEU A 231 8.93 -17.50 5.25
N LYS A 232 8.83 -17.32 6.58
CA LYS A 232 8.70 -18.45 7.50
C LYS A 232 7.45 -19.27 7.18
N GLU A 233 6.30 -18.63 7.08
CA GLU A 233 5.04 -19.29 6.76
C GLU A 233 5.09 -19.96 5.38
N TYR A 234 5.62 -19.27 4.37
CA TYR A 234 5.76 -19.80 3.03
C TYR A 234 6.63 -21.06 2.99
N TYR A 235 7.77 -21.09 3.69
CA TYR A 235 8.66 -22.26 3.72
C TYR A 235 8.09 -23.40 4.57
N GLU A 236 7.40 -23.11 5.68
CA GLU A 236 6.71 -24.13 6.49
C GLU A 236 5.62 -24.85 5.68
N ASN A 237 5.00 -24.16 4.73
CA ASN A 237 4.03 -24.71 3.79
C ASN A 237 4.68 -25.40 2.55
N GLY A 238 5.99 -25.59 2.55
CA GLY A 238 6.72 -26.30 1.49
C GLY A 238 7.02 -25.43 0.27
N GLY A 239 7.10 -24.12 0.44
CA GLY A 239 7.46 -23.17 -0.61
C GLY A 239 8.91 -23.31 -1.09
N ASP A 240 9.15 -22.99 -2.36
CA ASP A 240 10.47 -22.99 -2.97
C ASP A 240 11.34 -21.85 -2.45
N PHE A 241 12.67 -21.97 -2.60
CA PHE A 241 13.61 -20.94 -2.19
C PHE A 241 13.35 -19.62 -2.93
N ILE A 242 13.27 -18.51 -2.18
CA ILE A 242 13.11 -17.15 -2.71
C ILE A 242 14.48 -16.58 -3.06
N GLU A 243 14.64 -16.18 -4.31
CA GLU A 243 15.90 -15.66 -4.84
C GLU A 243 16.08 -14.16 -4.62
N LYS A 244 14.96 -13.42 -4.54
CA LYS A 244 14.99 -11.95 -4.44
C LYS A 244 13.75 -11.39 -3.75
N ILE A 245 13.94 -10.24 -3.09
CA ILE A 245 12.87 -9.46 -2.45
C ILE A 245 12.79 -8.10 -3.13
N PHE A 246 11.58 -7.64 -3.46
CA PHE A 246 11.31 -6.28 -3.93
C PHE A 246 10.40 -5.56 -2.94
N ILE A 247 10.83 -4.39 -2.51
CA ILE A 247 10.04 -3.51 -1.65
C ILE A 247 9.53 -2.37 -2.53
N PHE A 248 8.22 -2.31 -2.75
CA PHE A 248 7.56 -1.23 -3.47
C PHE A 248 7.26 -0.09 -2.51
N ASP A 249 8.23 0.80 -2.35
CA ASP A 249 8.17 1.90 -1.39
C ASP A 249 7.09 2.93 -1.76
N THR A 250 6.14 3.13 -0.85
CA THR A 250 5.07 4.14 -0.94
C THR A 250 5.05 5.09 0.26
N ILE A 251 5.92 4.86 1.24
CA ILE A 251 5.92 5.55 2.54
C ILE A 251 7.25 6.25 2.86
N GLY A 252 8.26 6.13 2.00
CA GLY A 252 9.54 6.81 2.15
C GLY A 252 10.57 6.06 2.97
N LEU A 253 10.64 4.73 2.85
CA LEU A 253 11.65 3.90 3.52
C LEU A 253 13.07 4.29 3.06
N GLN A 254 14.04 4.10 3.96
CA GLN A 254 15.44 4.34 3.65
C GLN A 254 16.08 3.14 2.94
N GLU A 255 17.14 3.38 2.18
CA GLU A 255 17.83 2.33 1.42
C GLU A 255 18.52 1.27 2.31
N ASN A 256 18.87 1.62 3.57
CA ASN A 256 19.50 0.71 4.54
C ASN A 256 18.66 -0.54 4.84
N ILE A 257 17.33 -0.50 4.68
CA ILE A 257 16.47 -1.68 4.86
C ILE A 257 16.90 -2.85 3.94
N THR A 258 17.41 -2.56 2.75
CA THR A 258 17.88 -3.59 1.82
C THR A 258 19.13 -4.30 2.33
N ASP A 259 20.03 -3.57 2.96
CA ASP A 259 21.24 -4.14 3.58
C ASP A 259 20.86 -4.98 4.82
N THR A 260 19.95 -4.47 5.67
CA THR A 260 19.43 -5.23 6.83
C THR A 260 18.81 -6.56 6.39
N ILE A 261 17.96 -6.57 5.35
CA ILE A 261 17.36 -7.80 4.83
C ILE A 261 18.45 -8.75 4.31
N LYS A 262 19.42 -8.25 3.59
CA LYS A 262 20.51 -9.07 3.05
C LYS A 262 21.37 -9.69 4.16
N ASP A 263 21.67 -8.96 5.21
CA ASP A 263 22.53 -9.41 6.30
C ASP A 263 21.80 -10.40 7.24
N GLU A 264 20.50 -10.21 7.47
CA GLU A 264 19.73 -11.01 8.42
C GLU A 264 18.96 -12.18 7.77
N ILE A 265 18.50 -12.02 6.54
CA ILE A 265 17.69 -13.05 5.82
C ILE A 265 18.52 -13.76 4.76
N PHE A 266 19.67 -13.21 4.36
CA PHE A 266 20.56 -13.73 3.33
C PHE A 266 19.93 -13.79 1.93
N ILE A 267 18.96 -12.93 1.64
CA ILE A 267 18.33 -12.75 0.33
C ILE A 267 18.57 -11.33 -0.16
N GLU A 268 18.92 -11.18 -1.43
CA GLU A 268 19.06 -9.84 -2.01
C GLU A 268 17.72 -9.11 -2.05
N ALA A 269 17.70 -7.89 -1.51
CA ALA A 269 16.53 -7.01 -1.55
C ALA A 269 16.77 -5.81 -2.46
N LYS A 270 15.69 -5.27 -3.01
CA LYS A 270 15.68 -4.04 -3.81
C LYS A 270 14.52 -3.16 -3.39
N LEU A 271 14.83 -1.91 -3.07
CA LEU A 271 13.85 -0.86 -2.84
C LEU A 271 13.49 -0.19 -4.17
N GLU A 272 12.21 -0.13 -4.52
CA GLU A 272 11.71 0.53 -5.72
C GLU A 272 10.57 1.49 -5.34
N LYS A 273 10.78 2.79 -5.55
CA LYS A 273 9.72 3.78 -5.34
C LYS A 273 8.62 3.60 -6.39
N ILE A 274 7.40 3.43 -5.94
CA ILE A 274 6.23 3.38 -6.81
C ILE A 274 5.25 4.51 -6.47
N ASP A 275 4.59 4.98 -7.52
CA ASP A 275 3.52 5.97 -7.41
C ASP A 275 2.18 5.25 -7.51
N ILE A 276 1.46 5.16 -6.39
CA ILE A 276 0.15 4.50 -6.29
C ILE A 276 -0.83 5.10 -7.31
N LEU A 277 -0.87 6.42 -7.45
CA LEU A 277 -1.81 7.10 -8.33
C LEU A 277 -1.54 6.77 -9.81
N LYS A 278 -0.28 6.82 -10.23
CA LYS A 278 0.12 6.41 -11.59
C LYS A 278 -0.14 4.94 -11.85
N THR A 279 0.09 4.11 -10.84
CA THR A 279 -0.19 2.67 -10.90
C THR A 279 -1.68 2.42 -11.14
N LEU A 280 -2.56 3.06 -10.37
CA LEU A 280 -4.02 2.97 -10.53
C LEU A 280 -4.46 3.44 -11.93
N ASN A 281 -3.96 4.57 -12.41
CA ASN A 281 -4.25 5.05 -13.76
C ASN A 281 -3.74 4.09 -14.84
N THR A 282 -2.59 3.44 -14.61
CA THR A 282 -2.03 2.43 -15.53
C THR A 282 -2.92 1.19 -15.63
N ILE A 283 -3.47 0.71 -14.51
CA ILE A 283 -4.41 -0.41 -14.49
C ILE A 283 -5.72 0.01 -15.16
N SER A 284 -6.26 1.18 -14.79
CA SER A 284 -7.53 1.69 -15.32
C SER A 284 -7.49 1.88 -16.83
N ARG A 285 -6.36 2.37 -17.38
CA ARG A 285 -6.18 2.55 -18.82
C ARG A 285 -6.27 1.25 -19.63
N LYS A 286 -6.00 0.10 -19.01
CA LYS A 286 -6.15 -1.21 -19.67
C LYS A 286 -7.61 -1.68 -19.72
N ASN A 287 -8.48 -1.05 -18.93
CA ASN A 287 -9.88 -1.42 -18.76
C ASN A 287 -10.86 -0.45 -19.47
N VAL A 288 -10.36 0.65 -20.05
CA VAL A 288 -11.12 1.65 -20.81
C VAL A 288 -10.57 1.79 -22.25
#